data_17a600ca4ce29424988d53e905f270fb
#
_entry.id   17a600ca4ce29424988d53e905f270fb
#
_cell.length_a   1.000
_cell.length_b   1.000
_cell.length_c   1.000
_cell.angle_alpha   90.00
_cell.angle_beta   90.00
_cell.angle_gamma   90.00
#
_symmetry.space_group_name_H-M   'P 1'
#
loop_
_entity.id
_entity.type
_entity.pdbx_description
1 polymer ?
#
loop_
_entity_poly.entity_id
_entity_poly.type
_entity_poly.pdbx_seq_one_letter_code
_entity_poly.pdbx_strand_id
1 'polypeptide(L)'
;MKDVKLLPLIATVFLISWIGVIPSLMQAHGYEVGTFLRLLDKLMILGPLLGASLVVFYNQGKAGVSSLFRRLLIFKANQIPILIAVLSPILFAYGGSYLGHVFSKTAWPVSYDFLSILSNGLIIMLGYLIVNTEEIAWRGVVFDKLLDKYGFFKACLILAPIWWLFHMPLFLFPGGHPAGYGLDIFTLIVLGQTFILGWIYIKTKRSLVYVHLHHQLNNGFAEAFPIFPIFIGGNMLPVWMFSGMILLFASLLIFWDRKSLK
;
A
#
# COMPACT_ATOMS: atom_id res chain seq x y z
N MET A 1 -21.27 1.22 5.87
CA MET A 1 -21.13 0.52 4.53
C MET A 1 -21.97 -0.78 4.42
N LYS A 2 -23.05 -0.94 5.20
CA LYS A 2 -23.77 -2.25 5.30
C LYS A 2 -24.27 -2.81 3.96
N ASP A 3 -24.77 -2.01 3.06
CA ASP A 3 -25.44 -2.47 1.84
C ASP A 3 -24.53 -2.59 0.60
N VAL A 4 -23.26 -2.22 0.70
CA VAL A 4 -22.31 -2.31 -0.43
C VAL A 4 -21.96 -3.76 -0.71
N LYS A 5 -22.15 -4.24 -1.93
CA LYS A 5 -21.78 -5.59 -2.36
C LYS A 5 -20.27 -5.63 -2.69
N LEU A 6 -19.51 -6.52 -2.02
CA LEU A 6 -18.04 -6.58 -2.17
C LEU A 6 -17.59 -7.03 -3.55
N LEU A 7 -18.21 -8.06 -4.13
CA LEU A 7 -17.80 -8.58 -5.44
C LEU A 7 -17.92 -7.54 -6.55
N PRO A 8 -19.05 -6.84 -6.74
CA PRO A 8 -19.14 -5.74 -7.69
C PRO A 8 -18.12 -4.63 -7.43
N LEU A 9 -17.85 -4.30 -6.16
CA LEU A 9 -16.86 -3.27 -5.83
C LEU A 9 -15.46 -3.69 -6.24
N ILE A 10 -15.01 -4.88 -5.87
CA ILE A 10 -13.69 -5.40 -6.22
C ILE A 10 -13.55 -5.49 -7.74
N ALA A 11 -14.55 -6.05 -8.42
CA ALA A 11 -14.56 -6.16 -9.89
C ALA A 11 -14.48 -4.78 -10.56
N THR A 12 -15.22 -3.78 -10.08
CA THR A 12 -15.20 -2.43 -10.65
C THR A 12 -13.84 -1.75 -10.42
N VAL A 13 -13.26 -1.87 -9.22
CA VAL A 13 -11.93 -1.33 -8.93
C VAL A 13 -10.88 -1.98 -9.83
N PHE A 14 -10.88 -3.30 -9.95
CA PHE A 14 -9.95 -4.03 -10.81
C PHE A 14 -10.10 -3.64 -12.27
N LEU A 15 -11.33 -3.62 -12.79
CA LEU A 15 -11.60 -3.29 -14.17
C LEU A 15 -11.08 -1.88 -14.52
N ILE A 16 -11.42 -0.88 -13.72
CA ILE A 16 -10.99 0.50 -13.97
C ILE A 16 -9.45 0.59 -13.89
N SER A 17 -8.85 0.02 -12.86
CA SER A 17 -7.40 0.10 -12.66
C SER A 17 -6.61 -0.68 -13.73
N TRP A 18 -7.06 -1.87 -14.07
CA TRP A 18 -6.35 -2.72 -15.05
C TRP A 18 -6.46 -2.20 -16.49
N ILE A 19 -7.55 -1.49 -16.84
CA ILE A 19 -7.59 -0.71 -18.09
C ILE A 19 -6.44 0.30 -18.12
N GLY A 20 -6.10 0.90 -16.98
CA GLY A 20 -4.96 1.81 -16.86
C GLY A 20 -3.59 1.17 -17.10
N VAL A 21 -3.47 -0.14 -17.03
CA VAL A 21 -2.19 -0.83 -17.29
C VAL A 21 -1.98 -1.13 -18.78
N ILE A 22 -3.05 -1.14 -19.57
CA ILE A 22 -3.02 -1.53 -21.00
C ILE A 22 -1.99 -0.74 -21.82
N PRO A 23 -1.90 0.61 -21.73
CA PRO A 23 -0.92 1.37 -22.52
C PRO A 23 0.52 0.95 -22.24
N SER A 24 0.85 0.74 -20.96
CA SER A 24 2.19 0.32 -20.55
C SER A 24 2.52 -1.11 -21.01
N LEU A 25 1.54 -2.03 -20.98
CA LEU A 25 1.68 -3.38 -21.54
C LEU A 25 1.88 -3.34 -23.07
N MET A 26 1.11 -2.53 -23.79
CA MET A 26 1.29 -2.36 -25.24
C MET A 26 2.70 -1.89 -25.56
N GLN A 27 3.18 -0.86 -24.84
CA GLN A 27 4.53 -0.35 -25.05
C GLN A 27 5.61 -1.41 -24.76
N ALA A 28 5.46 -2.19 -23.70
CA ALA A 28 6.39 -3.27 -23.36
C ALA A 28 6.47 -4.37 -24.44
N HIS A 29 5.41 -4.52 -25.25
CA HIS A 29 5.35 -5.44 -26.39
C HIS A 29 5.71 -4.76 -27.73
N GLY A 30 6.28 -3.56 -27.72
CA GLY A 30 6.78 -2.89 -28.91
C GLY A 30 5.72 -2.09 -29.70
N TYR A 31 4.51 -1.93 -29.17
CA TYR A 31 3.51 -1.07 -29.81
C TYR A 31 3.76 0.40 -29.51
N GLU A 32 3.59 1.26 -30.50
CA GLU A 32 3.60 2.70 -30.27
C GLU A 32 2.31 3.14 -29.58
N VAL A 33 2.47 3.84 -28.44
CA VAL A 33 1.35 4.31 -27.64
C VAL A 33 1.29 5.83 -27.70
N GLY A 34 0.28 6.38 -28.35
CA GLY A 34 0.06 7.81 -28.45
C GLY A 34 -0.25 8.46 -27.09
N THR A 35 0.04 9.76 -26.97
CA THR A 35 -0.12 10.55 -25.72
C THR A 35 -1.52 10.44 -25.13
N PHE A 36 -2.56 10.41 -25.97
CA PHE A 36 -3.94 10.30 -25.49
C PHE A 36 -4.19 8.96 -24.77
N LEU A 37 -3.71 7.85 -25.33
CA LEU A 37 -3.88 6.53 -24.73
C LEU A 37 -3.12 6.42 -23.38
N ARG A 38 -1.98 7.10 -23.27
CA ARG A 38 -1.22 7.17 -22.01
C ARG A 38 -1.96 7.87 -20.87
N LEU A 39 -2.99 8.66 -21.15
CA LEU A 39 -3.82 9.23 -20.08
C LEU A 39 -4.54 8.14 -19.28
N LEU A 40 -4.77 6.98 -19.88
CA LEU A 40 -5.36 5.83 -19.18
C LEU A 40 -4.44 5.30 -18.07
N ASP A 41 -3.12 5.48 -18.13
CA ASP A 41 -2.20 5.03 -17.08
C ASP A 41 -2.59 5.59 -15.69
N LYS A 42 -3.24 6.74 -15.66
CA LYS A 42 -3.76 7.34 -14.43
C LYS A 42 -4.87 6.51 -13.77
N LEU A 43 -5.56 5.67 -14.53
CA LEU A 43 -6.64 4.84 -13.99
C LEU A 43 -6.11 3.75 -13.05
N MET A 44 -4.86 3.30 -13.20
CA MET A 44 -4.28 2.35 -12.23
C MET A 44 -4.29 2.93 -10.82
N ILE A 45 -3.94 4.19 -10.68
CA ILE A 45 -3.84 4.90 -9.39
C ILE A 45 -5.22 5.40 -8.92
N LEU A 46 -6.05 5.90 -9.85
CA LEU A 46 -7.37 6.48 -9.53
C LEU A 46 -8.49 5.44 -9.44
N GLY A 47 -8.28 4.24 -9.97
CA GLY A 47 -9.29 3.18 -10.02
C GLY A 47 -9.89 2.83 -8.66
N PRO A 48 -9.10 2.71 -7.58
CA PRO A 48 -9.64 2.49 -6.24
C PRO A 48 -10.59 3.59 -5.77
N LEU A 49 -10.24 4.87 -5.99
CA LEU A 49 -11.11 6.01 -5.70
C LEU A 49 -12.41 5.96 -6.53
N LEU A 50 -12.26 5.84 -7.84
CA LEU A 50 -13.39 5.87 -8.77
C LEU A 50 -14.31 4.67 -8.56
N GLY A 51 -13.75 3.46 -8.51
CA GLY A 51 -14.52 2.23 -8.33
C GLY A 51 -15.25 2.17 -6.99
N ALA A 52 -14.56 2.53 -5.90
CA ALA A 52 -15.20 2.58 -4.59
C ALA A 52 -16.30 3.64 -4.53
N SER A 53 -16.03 4.86 -5.04
CA SER A 53 -17.01 5.95 -5.04
C SER A 53 -18.23 5.59 -5.88
N LEU A 54 -18.04 5.02 -7.07
CA LEU A 54 -19.13 4.64 -7.97
C LEU A 54 -20.03 3.58 -7.33
N VAL A 55 -19.45 2.51 -6.81
CA VAL A 55 -20.24 1.41 -6.22
C VAL A 55 -20.91 1.84 -4.90
N VAL A 56 -20.22 2.64 -4.07
CA VAL A 56 -20.84 3.21 -2.86
C VAL A 56 -21.97 4.16 -3.22
N PHE A 57 -21.80 5.00 -4.24
CA PHE A 57 -22.87 5.89 -4.71
C PHE A 57 -24.08 5.11 -5.20
N TYR A 58 -23.89 4.07 -6.01
CA TYR A 58 -24.97 3.24 -6.52
C TYR A 58 -25.77 2.56 -5.40
N ASN A 59 -25.10 2.10 -4.33
CA ASN A 59 -25.75 1.37 -3.24
C ASN A 59 -26.33 2.29 -2.14
N GLN A 60 -25.72 3.46 -1.89
CA GLN A 60 -26.03 4.32 -0.72
C GLN A 60 -26.17 5.81 -1.07
N GLY A 61 -26.11 6.17 -2.36
CA GLY A 61 -26.22 7.55 -2.82
C GLY A 61 -25.11 8.48 -2.29
N LYS A 62 -25.37 9.78 -2.37
CA LYS A 62 -24.44 10.83 -1.91
C LYS A 62 -24.06 10.71 -0.43
N ALA A 63 -24.99 10.25 0.41
CA ALA A 63 -24.74 10.08 1.85
C ALA A 63 -23.67 9.02 2.13
N GLY A 64 -23.70 7.90 1.41
CA GLY A 64 -22.67 6.85 1.49
C GLY A 64 -21.29 7.34 1.10
N VAL A 65 -21.18 8.03 -0.02
CA VAL A 65 -19.92 8.65 -0.49
C VAL A 65 -19.40 9.68 0.52
N SER A 66 -20.26 10.57 1.00
CA SER A 66 -19.90 11.53 2.05
C SER A 66 -19.39 10.86 3.32
N SER A 67 -20.05 9.78 3.76
CA SER A 67 -19.63 9.00 4.92
C SER A 67 -18.26 8.34 4.73
N LEU A 68 -17.95 7.85 3.52
CA LEU A 68 -16.65 7.29 3.17
C LEU A 68 -15.54 8.37 3.28
N PHE A 69 -15.74 9.51 2.63
CA PHE A 69 -14.74 10.58 2.62
C PHE A 69 -14.57 11.29 3.97
N ARG A 70 -15.60 11.35 4.81
CA ARG A 70 -15.47 11.88 6.19
C ARG A 70 -14.43 11.12 7.02
N ARG A 71 -14.12 9.88 6.68
CA ARG A 71 -13.05 9.11 7.37
C ARG A 71 -11.65 9.64 7.09
N LEU A 72 -11.46 10.42 6.03
CA LEU A 72 -10.24 11.19 5.76
C LEU A 72 -10.11 12.43 6.65
N LEU A 73 -11.12 12.74 7.45
CA LEU A 73 -11.15 13.87 8.39
C LEU A 73 -11.14 13.42 9.86
N ILE A 74 -10.89 12.13 10.13
CA ILE A 74 -10.80 11.61 11.49
C ILE A 74 -9.35 11.71 11.97
N PHE A 75 -9.03 12.81 12.66
CA PHE A 75 -7.69 13.06 13.21
C PHE A 75 -7.54 12.65 14.68
N LYS A 76 -8.64 12.39 15.38
CA LYS A 76 -8.63 12.07 16.82
C LYS A 76 -8.38 10.57 17.01
N ALA A 77 -7.15 10.23 17.42
CA ALA A 77 -6.74 8.88 17.79
C ALA A 77 -5.81 8.91 19.01
N ASN A 78 -5.54 7.75 19.60
CA ASN A 78 -4.55 7.61 20.65
C ASN A 78 -3.13 7.77 20.09
N GLN A 79 -2.18 8.17 20.94
CA GLN A 79 -0.80 8.44 20.53
C GLN A 79 -0.08 7.22 19.97
N ILE A 80 -0.22 6.03 20.59
CA ILE A 80 0.49 4.81 20.19
C ILE A 80 0.17 4.42 18.74
N PRO A 81 -1.11 4.31 18.29
CA PRO A 81 -1.43 4.05 16.89
C PRO A 81 -0.89 5.11 15.93
N ILE A 82 -0.86 6.39 16.32
CA ILE A 82 -0.30 7.47 15.50
C ILE A 82 1.21 7.28 15.35
N LEU A 83 1.92 7.04 16.45
CA LEU A 83 3.37 6.80 16.42
C LEU A 83 3.73 5.58 15.58
N ILE A 84 2.97 4.48 15.71
CA ILE A 84 3.16 3.30 14.86
C ILE A 84 2.91 3.65 13.39
N ALA A 85 1.83 4.38 13.08
CA ALA A 85 1.53 4.76 11.70
C ALA A 85 2.63 5.61 11.05
N VAL A 86 3.30 6.47 11.82
CA VAL A 86 4.31 7.39 11.29
C VAL A 86 5.72 6.79 11.33
N LEU A 87 6.10 6.15 12.42
CA LEU A 87 7.49 5.75 12.64
C LEU A 87 7.82 4.38 12.05
N SER A 88 6.88 3.44 12.07
CA SER A 88 7.20 2.05 11.65
C SER A 88 7.62 1.94 10.19
N PRO A 89 7.04 2.66 9.20
CA PRO A 89 7.52 2.60 7.81
C PRO A 89 8.98 3.05 7.66
N ILE A 90 9.35 4.12 8.36
CA ILE A 90 10.71 4.66 8.35
C ILE A 90 11.69 3.66 8.98
N LEU A 91 11.28 3.06 10.10
CA LEU A 91 12.08 2.04 10.80
C LEU A 91 12.25 0.77 9.95
N PHE A 92 11.23 0.35 9.20
CA PHE A 92 11.35 -0.79 8.29
C PHE A 92 12.31 -0.48 7.15
N ALA A 93 12.22 0.71 6.56
CA ALA A 93 13.08 1.12 5.46
C ALA A 93 14.53 1.25 5.92
N TYR A 94 14.78 1.94 7.03
CA TYR A 94 16.11 2.07 7.61
C TYR A 94 16.68 0.70 8.01
N GLY A 95 15.95 -0.06 8.83
CA GLY A 95 16.42 -1.33 9.36
C GLY A 95 16.64 -2.38 8.28
N GLY A 96 15.71 -2.49 7.32
CA GLY A 96 15.85 -3.40 6.19
C GLY A 96 17.06 -3.09 5.33
N SER A 97 17.26 -1.80 5.01
CA SER A 97 18.41 -1.33 4.29
C SER A 97 19.72 -1.59 5.06
N TYR A 98 19.79 -1.12 6.31
CA TYR A 98 20.98 -1.24 7.14
C TYR A 98 21.41 -2.70 7.37
N LEU A 99 20.49 -3.54 7.82
CA LEU A 99 20.77 -4.96 8.06
C LEU A 99 21.13 -5.68 6.76
N GLY A 100 20.44 -5.36 5.67
CA GLY A 100 20.76 -5.95 4.37
C GLY A 100 22.17 -5.66 3.92
N HIS A 101 22.65 -4.42 4.06
CA HIS A 101 24.03 -4.05 3.71
C HIS A 101 25.06 -4.69 4.67
N VAL A 102 24.76 -4.72 5.97
CA VAL A 102 25.64 -5.36 6.97
C VAL A 102 25.81 -6.86 6.67
N PHE A 103 24.71 -7.60 6.45
CA PHE A 103 24.77 -9.03 6.21
C PHE A 103 25.31 -9.40 4.83
N SER A 104 25.10 -8.56 3.82
CA SER A 104 25.72 -8.76 2.50
C SER A 104 27.17 -8.28 2.43
N LYS A 105 27.67 -7.67 3.50
CA LYS A 105 29.02 -7.05 3.55
C LYS A 105 29.26 -6.03 2.42
N THR A 106 28.20 -5.33 2.01
CA THR A 106 28.28 -4.26 1.02
C THR A 106 28.34 -2.90 1.70
N ALA A 107 29.11 -1.98 1.14
CA ALA A 107 29.18 -0.62 1.65
C ALA A 107 27.85 0.10 1.47
N TRP A 108 27.51 0.98 2.43
CA TRP A 108 26.39 1.90 2.26
C TRP A 108 26.71 2.87 1.11
N PRO A 109 25.82 3.00 0.11
CA PRO A 109 26.13 3.84 -1.03
C PRO A 109 26.17 5.33 -0.65
N VAL A 110 27.22 6.03 -1.07
CA VAL A 110 27.48 7.44 -0.69
C VAL A 110 26.34 8.39 -1.10
N SER A 111 25.63 8.07 -2.19
CA SER A 111 24.47 8.85 -2.65
C SER A 111 23.25 8.81 -1.72
N TYR A 112 23.26 7.93 -0.71
CA TYR A 112 22.19 7.78 0.27
C TYR A 112 22.58 8.40 1.62
N ASP A 113 23.01 9.67 1.61
CA ASP A 113 23.21 10.44 2.85
C ASP A 113 21.87 10.80 3.52
N PHE A 114 21.96 11.21 4.79
CA PHE A 114 20.78 11.49 5.61
C PHE A 114 19.83 12.54 5.01
N LEU A 115 20.37 13.63 4.46
CA LEU A 115 19.55 14.71 3.90
C LEU A 115 18.87 14.27 2.61
N SER A 116 19.59 13.54 1.75
CA SER A 116 19.06 12.97 0.52
C SER A 116 17.91 11.97 0.82
N ILE A 117 18.10 11.06 1.77
CA ILE A 117 17.06 10.12 2.18
C ILE A 117 15.84 10.85 2.73
N LEU A 118 16.04 11.81 3.64
CA LEU A 118 14.94 12.54 4.26
C LEU A 118 14.16 13.36 3.22
N SER A 119 14.85 14.13 2.39
CA SER A 119 14.21 14.97 1.38
C SER A 119 13.49 14.14 0.32
N ASN A 120 14.14 13.12 -0.24
CA ASN A 120 13.53 12.25 -1.24
C ASN A 120 12.35 11.48 -0.65
N GLY A 121 12.49 10.90 0.54
CA GLY A 121 11.42 10.18 1.21
C GLY A 121 10.18 11.04 1.44
N LEU A 122 10.38 12.29 1.88
CA LEU A 122 9.27 13.23 2.08
C LEU A 122 8.64 13.69 0.75
N ILE A 123 9.45 13.99 -0.28
CA ILE A 123 8.94 14.41 -1.59
C ILE A 123 8.13 13.28 -2.24
N ILE A 124 8.66 12.06 -2.25
CA ILE A 124 7.98 10.89 -2.82
C ILE A 124 6.69 10.59 -2.03
N MET A 125 6.78 10.60 -0.70
CA MET A 125 5.62 10.41 0.17
C MET A 125 4.52 11.45 -0.09
N LEU A 126 4.87 12.74 -0.22
CA LEU A 126 3.91 13.81 -0.54
C LEU A 126 3.28 13.61 -1.92
N GLY A 127 4.06 13.17 -2.91
CA GLY A 127 3.55 12.78 -4.22
C GLY A 127 2.50 11.66 -4.10
N TYR A 128 2.83 10.60 -3.40
CA TYR A 128 1.90 9.47 -3.17
C TYR A 128 0.67 9.86 -2.34
N LEU A 129 0.79 10.76 -1.36
CA LEU A 129 -0.37 11.25 -0.60
C LEU A 129 -1.44 11.88 -1.48
N ILE A 130 -1.03 12.50 -2.58
CA ILE A 130 -1.95 13.17 -3.53
C ILE A 130 -2.54 12.16 -4.52
N VAL A 131 -1.72 11.24 -5.04
CA VAL A 131 -2.12 10.42 -6.18
C VAL A 131 -2.60 9.02 -5.81
N ASN A 132 -2.03 8.39 -4.77
CA ASN A 132 -2.41 7.03 -4.39
C ASN A 132 -3.76 7.04 -3.64
N THR A 133 -4.74 6.34 -4.16
CA THR A 133 -6.11 6.35 -3.64
C THR A 133 -6.57 5.00 -3.08
N GLU A 134 -5.66 4.05 -2.97
CA GLU A 134 -5.96 2.65 -2.65
C GLU A 134 -6.70 2.46 -1.34
N GLU A 135 -6.32 3.20 -0.29
CA GLU A 135 -6.91 3.02 1.04
C GLU A 135 -8.40 3.37 1.11
N ILE A 136 -8.89 4.18 0.18
CA ILE A 136 -10.31 4.51 0.06
C ILE A 136 -11.12 3.24 -0.28
N ALA A 137 -10.64 2.42 -1.21
CA ALA A 137 -11.28 1.17 -1.56
C ALA A 137 -10.98 0.08 -0.52
N TRP A 138 -9.68 -0.15 -0.23
CA TRP A 138 -9.27 -1.32 0.52
C TRP A 138 -9.66 -1.26 1.99
N ARG A 139 -9.30 -0.18 2.71
CA ARG A 139 -9.66 -0.04 4.14
C ARG A 139 -10.98 0.67 4.32
N GLY A 140 -11.29 1.65 3.47
CA GLY A 140 -12.54 2.40 3.55
C GLY A 140 -13.80 1.58 3.27
N VAL A 141 -13.72 0.57 2.41
CA VAL A 141 -14.90 -0.25 2.06
C VAL A 141 -14.67 -1.73 2.25
N VAL A 142 -13.66 -2.33 1.59
CA VAL A 142 -13.50 -3.81 1.58
C VAL A 142 -13.19 -4.32 2.98
N PHE A 143 -12.13 -3.81 3.60
CA PHE A 143 -11.74 -4.24 4.96
C PHE A 143 -12.81 -3.91 5.99
N ASP A 144 -13.42 -2.72 5.93
CA ASP A 144 -14.49 -2.31 6.82
C ASP A 144 -15.66 -3.32 6.86
N LYS A 145 -16.06 -3.80 5.68
CA LYS A 145 -17.10 -4.82 5.58
C LYS A 145 -16.66 -6.21 6.02
N LEU A 146 -15.45 -6.61 5.63
CA LEU A 146 -14.89 -7.90 6.05
C LEU A 146 -14.70 -7.94 7.56
N LEU A 147 -14.25 -6.83 8.16
CA LEU A 147 -14.10 -6.68 9.60
C LEU A 147 -15.43 -6.87 10.34
N ASP A 148 -16.48 -6.18 9.91
CA ASP A 148 -17.80 -6.29 10.53
C ASP A 148 -18.40 -7.69 10.39
N LYS A 149 -18.07 -8.42 9.33
CA LYS A 149 -18.63 -9.76 9.05
C LYS A 149 -17.82 -10.90 9.65
N TYR A 150 -16.50 -10.81 9.63
CA TYR A 150 -15.62 -11.95 9.89
C TYR A 150 -14.60 -11.70 11.01
N GLY A 151 -14.54 -10.49 11.56
CA GLY A 151 -13.50 -10.07 12.50
C GLY A 151 -12.13 -9.83 11.85
N PHE A 152 -11.20 -9.37 12.67
CA PHE A 152 -9.91 -8.83 12.20
C PHE A 152 -9.08 -9.82 11.38
N PHE A 153 -8.81 -11.00 11.92
CA PHE A 153 -7.90 -11.97 11.28
C PHE A 153 -8.40 -12.42 9.92
N LYS A 154 -9.68 -12.84 9.86
CA LYS A 154 -10.27 -13.29 8.60
C LYS A 154 -10.38 -12.14 7.60
N ALA A 155 -10.67 -10.92 8.05
CA ALA A 155 -10.69 -9.74 7.20
C ALA A 155 -9.31 -9.49 6.55
N CYS A 156 -8.23 -9.56 7.32
CA CYS A 156 -6.87 -9.43 6.78
C CYS A 156 -6.52 -10.56 5.81
N LEU A 157 -6.78 -11.82 6.17
CA LEU A 157 -6.48 -12.97 5.32
C LEU A 157 -7.28 -13.00 4.01
N ILE A 158 -8.49 -12.41 3.98
CA ILE A 158 -9.28 -12.28 2.76
C ILE A 158 -8.81 -11.07 1.93
N LEU A 159 -8.50 -9.95 2.58
CA LEU A 159 -8.07 -8.75 1.85
C LEU A 159 -6.66 -8.90 1.25
N ALA A 160 -5.73 -9.56 1.94
CA ALA A 160 -4.34 -9.67 1.47
C ALA A 160 -4.24 -10.26 0.05
N PRO A 161 -4.84 -11.42 -0.30
CA PRO A 161 -4.80 -11.94 -1.66
C PRO A 161 -5.55 -11.06 -2.68
N ILE A 162 -6.60 -10.35 -2.28
CA ILE A 162 -7.31 -9.42 -3.15
C ILE A 162 -6.40 -8.24 -3.51
N TRP A 163 -5.75 -7.65 -2.52
CA TRP A 163 -4.85 -6.53 -2.71
C TRP A 163 -3.57 -6.95 -3.46
N TRP A 164 -3.06 -8.16 -3.19
CA TRP A 164 -1.96 -8.75 -3.94
C TRP A 164 -2.32 -8.92 -5.43
N LEU A 165 -3.48 -9.52 -5.72
CA LEU A 165 -3.96 -9.74 -7.09
C LEU A 165 -4.18 -8.43 -7.85
N PHE A 166 -4.60 -7.37 -7.17
CA PHE A 166 -4.76 -6.03 -7.75
C PHE A 166 -3.48 -5.53 -8.42
N HIS A 167 -2.30 -5.85 -7.86
CA HIS A 167 -1.01 -5.42 -8.38
C HIS A 167 -0.43 -6.33 -9.48
N MET A 168 -1.04 -7.50 -9.74
CA MET A 168 -0.47 -8.48 -10.67
C MET A 168 -0.12 -7.94 -12.06
N PRO A 169 -0.96 -7.10 -12.70
CA PRO A 169 -0.61 -6.58 -14.02
C PRO A 169 0.68 -5.76 -14.04
N LEU A 170 1.08 -5.17 -12.91
CA LEU A 170 2.31 -4.38 -12.81
C LEU A 170 3.59 -5.24 -12.87
N PHE A 171 3.48 -6.55 -12.67
CA PHE A 171 4.60 -7.50 -12.82
C PHE A 171 4.75 -8.04 -14.24
N LEU A 172 3.83 -7.68 -15.15
CA LEU A 172 3.82 -8.19 -16.53
C LEU A 172 4.66 -7.35 -17.51
N PHE A 173 5.23 -6.22 -17.06
CA PHE A 173 6.06 -5.37 -17.90
C PHE A 173 7.18 -4.69 -17.13
N PRO A 174 8.31 -4.40 -17.79
CA PRO A 174 9.44 -3.69 -17.17
C PRO A 174 9.03 -2.30 -16.67
N GLY A 175 9.40 -1.97 -15.43
CA GLY A 175 9.07 -0.68 -14.80
C GLY A 175 7.65 -0.58 -14.25
N GLY A 176 6.85 -1.62 -14.35
CA GLY A 176 5.50 -1.62 -13.79
C GLY A 176 5.48 -1.75 -12.26
N HIS A 177 6.12 -2.78 -11.71
CA HIS A 177 6.43 -2.85 -10.28
C HIS A 177 7.90 -2.50 -10.09
N PRO A 178 8.22 -1.49 -9.29
CA PRO A 178 9.44 -0.72 -9.49
C PRO A 178 10.73 -1.42 -9.08
N ALA A 179 10.73 -2.48 -8.36
CA ALA A 179 11.87 -2.64 -7.48
C ALA A 179 12.86 -3.75 -7.83
N GLY A 180 12.64 -4.50 -8.91
CA GLY A 180 13.54 -5.59 -9.32
C GLY A 180 13.52 -6.79 -8.36
N TYR A 181 12.44 -6.99 -7.60
CA TYR A 181 12.22 -8.15 -6.75
C TYR A 181 11.00 -8.97 -7.20
N GLY A 182 10.92 -10.22 -6.74
CA GLY A 182 9.90 -11.18 -7.17
C GLY A 182 8.58 -11.13 -6.37
N LEU A 183 7.63 -11.93 -6.83
CA LEU A 183 6.32 -12.09 -6.20
C LEU A 183 6.38 -12.65 -4.78
N ASP A 184 7.42 -13.40 -4.43
CA ASP A 184 7.70 -13.94 -3.12
C ASP A 184 7.88 -12.83 -2.07
N ILE A 185 8.78 -11.89 -2.33
CA ILE A 185 9.02 -10.71 -1.47
C ILE A 185 7.77 -9.84 -1.41
N PHE A 186 7.13 -9.59 -2.56
CA PHE A 186 5.90 -8.82 -2.62
C PHE A 186 4.78 -9.43 -1.77
N THR A 187 4.67 -10.75 -1.76
CA THR A 187 3.70 -11.48 -0.93
C THR A 187 3.92 -11.19 0.56
N LEU A 188 5.17 -11.22 1.03
CA LEU A 188 5.49 -10.93 2.42
C LEU A 188 5.15 -9.48 2.79
N ILE A 189 5.48 -8.52 1.90
CA ILE A 189 5.17 -7.11 2.11
C ILE A 189 3.64 -6.90 2.19
N VAL A 190 2.88 -7.39 1.22
CA VAL A 190 1.41 -7.22 1.19
C VAL A 190 0.75 -7.88 2.39
N LEU A 191 1.18 -9.08 2.76
CA LEU A 191 0.64 -9.78 3.93
C LEU A 191 0.89 -8.98 5.20
N GLY A 192 2.13 -8.62 5.48
CA GLY A 192 2.47 -7.85 6.68
C GLY A 192 1.79 -6.47 6.72
N GLN A 193 1.82 -5.73 5.61
CA GLN A 193 1.17 -4.43 5.49
C GLN A 193 -0.36 -4.54 5.66
N THR A 194 -0.99 -5.60 5.17
CA THR A 194 -2.44 -5.78 5.36
C THR A 194 -2.81 -5.84 6.84
N PHE A 195 -2.04 -6.56 7.64
CA PHE A 195 -2.26 -6.66 9.08
C PHE A 195 -1.95 -5.34 9.82
N ILE A 196 -0.84 -4.69 9.51
CA ILE A 196 -0.46 -3.41 10.14
C ILE A 196 -1.51 -2.33 9.85
N LEU A 197 -1.86 -2.14 8.58
CA LEU A 197 -2.86 -1.16 8.15
C LEU A 197 -4.24 -1.46 8.71
N GLY A 198 -4.62 -2.74 8.77
CA GLY A 198 -5.86 -3.18 9.42
C GLY A 198 -5.87 -2.84 10.91
N TRP A 199 -4.76 -3.05 11.60
CA TRP A 199 -4.62 -2.69 13.01
C TRP A 199 -4.69 -1.16 13.23
N ILE A 200 -3.95 -0.38 12.44
CA ILE A 200 -4.01 1.09 12.48
C ILE A 200 -5.45 1.56 12.29
N TYR A 201 -6.15 1.02 11.28
CA TYR A 201 -7.54 1.36 10.98
C TYR A 201 -8.47 1.20 12.19
N ILE A 202 -8.40 0.05 12.87
CA ILE A 202 -9.21 -0.20 14.06
C ILE A 202 -8.83 0.75 15.20
N LYS A 203 -7.54 0.88 15.49
CA LYS A 203 -7.05 1.66 16.63
C LYS A 203 -7.18 3.16 16.46
N THR A 204 -7.35 3.63 15.26
CA THR A 204 -7.60 5.05 14.93
C THR A 204 -9.08 5.37 14.67
N LYS A 205 -10.01 4.53 15.17
CA LYS A 205 -11.46 4.72 15.01
C LYS A 205 -11.90 4.72 13.54
N ARG A 206 -11.33 3.82 12.74
CA ARG A 206 -11.59 3.68 11.30
C ARG A 206 -11.17 4.92 10.49
N SER A 207 -10.14 5.63 10.93
CA SER A 207 -9.54 6.75 10.22
C SER A 207 -8.83 6.29 8.95
N LEU A 208 -9.10 6.92 7.83
CA LEU A 208 -8.34 6.72 6.60
C LEU A 208 -7.10 7.61 6.53
N VAL A 209 -7.01 8.67 7.34
CA VAL A 209 -5.83 9.55 7.39
C VAL A 209 -4.58 8.78 7.79
N TYR A 210 -4.63 8.08 8.93
CA TYR A 210 -3.45 7.39 9.46
C TYR A 210 -3.08 6.15 8.65
N VAL A 211 -4.06 5.46 8.10
CA VAL A 211 -3.84 4.32 7.19
C VAL A 211 -3.16 4.80 5.91
N HIS A 212 -3.69 5.86 5.31
CA HIS A 212 -3.13 6.46 4.11
C HIS A 212 -1.72 7.02 4.36
N LEU A 213 -1.53 7.75 5.47
CA LEU A 213 -0.22 8.27 5.85
C LEU A 213 0.82 7.16 6.03
N HIS A 214 0.48 6.07 6.74
CA HIS A 214 1.38 4.92 6.89
C HIS A 214 1.77 4.32 5.54
N HIS A 215 0.79 4.08 4.66
CA HIS A 215 1.01 3.51 3.35
C HIS A 215 1.95 4.39 2.52
N GLN A 216 1.73 5.71 2.50
CA GLN A 216 2.55 6.62 1.70
C GLN A 216 3.94 6.87 2.31
N LEU A 217 4.07 6.85 3.63
CA LEU A 217 5.39 6.84 4.29
C LEU A 217 6.16 5.56 3.94
N ASN A 218 5.48 4.41 3.92
CA ASN A 218 6.12 3.16 3.51
C ASN A 218 6.63 3.23 2.05
N ASN A 219 5.81 3.72 1.13
CA ASN A 219 6.21 3.87 -0.27
C ASN A 219 7.37 4.88 -0.42
N GLY A 220 7.22 6.08 0.16
CA GLY A 220 8.21 7.14 0.04
C GLY A 220 9.57 6.77 0.62
N PHE A 221 9.60 6.21 1.82
CA PHE A 221 10.86 5.85 2.46
C PHE A 221 11.44 4.54 1.94
N ALA A 222 10.62 3.56 1.49
CA ALA A 222 11.15 2.39 0.82
C ALA A 222 11.90 2.74 -0.48
N GLU A 223 11.43 3.74 -1.23
CA GLU A 223 12.12 4.23 -2.43
C GLU A 223 13.32 5.13 -2.13
N ALA A 224 13.29 5.86 -1.00
CA ALA A 224 14.37 6.77 -0.61
C ALA A 224 15.60 6.07 0.00
N PHE A 225 15.40 4.89 0.62
CA PHE A 225 16.50 4.09 1.16
C PHE A 225 17.08 3.13 0.13
N PRO A 226 18.37 2.74 0.24
CA PRO A 226 18.99 1.75 -0.64
C PRO A 226 18.49 0.32 -0.32
N ILE A 227 17.24 0.06 -0.66
CA ILE A 227 16.54 -1.22 -0.38
C ILE A 227 16.43 -2.05 -1.65
N PHE A 228 16.01 -1.42 -2.75
CA PHE A 228 15.59 -2.14 -3.93
C PHE A 228 16.77 -2.53 -4.84
N PRO A 229 16.81 -3.81 -5.30
CA PRO A 229 17.94 -4.33 -6.07
C PRO A 229 18.30 -3.51 -7.30
N ILE A 230 17.32 -2.95 -7.98
CA ILE A 230 17.52 -2.13 -9.18
C ILE A 230 18.40 -0.90 -8.92
N PHE A 231 18.42 -0.36 -7.70
CA PHE A 231 19.19 0.84 -7.34
C PHE A 231 20.53 0.53 -6.67
N ILE A 232 20.76 -0.73 -6.29
CA ILE A 232 21.92 -1.15 -5.48
C ILE A 232 22.67 -2.35 -6.08
N GLY A 233 22.77 -2.37 -7.42
CA GLY A 233 23.59 -3.37 -8.13
C GLY A 233 23.09 -4.82 -8.00
N GLY A 234 21.79 -5.03 -7.83
CA GLY A 234 21.18 -6.36 -7.76
C GLY A 234 21.20 -7.01 -6.38
N ASN A 235 21.66 -6.32 -5.33
CA ASN A 235 21.67 -6.88 -3.99
C ASN A 235 20.25 -7.09 -3.46
N MET A 236 19.84 -8.35 -3.29
CA MET A 236 18.49 -8.73 -2.82
C MET A 236 18.33 -8.68 -1.30
N LEU A 237 19.42 -8.66 -0.53
CA LEU A 237 19.33 -8.82 0.91
C LEU A 237 18.62 -7.67 1.63
N PRO A 238 18.83 -6.39 1.26
CA PRO A 238 18.07 -5.28 1.85
C PRO A 238 16.56 -5.41 1.71
N VAL A 239 16.05 -5.80 0.55
CA VAL A 239 14.61 -5.97 0.35
C VAL A 239 14.04 -7.19 1.07
N TRP A 240 14.82 -8.27 1.24
CA TRP A 240 14.46 -9.40 2.10
C TRP A 240 14.39 -8.99 3.56
N MET A 241 15.36 -8.22 4.06
CA MET A 241 15.33 -7.72 5.44
C MET A 241 14.15 -6.77 5.66
N PHE A 242 13.88 -5.88 4.72
CA PHE A 242 12.73 -4.96 4.76
C PHE A 242 11.40 -5.72 4.84
N SER A 243 11.17 -6.68 3.96
CA SER A 243 9.95 -7.50 3.97
C SER A 243 9.81 -8.35 5.23
N GLY A 244 10.92 -8.92 5.69
CA GLY A 244 10.98 -9.69 6.94
C GLY A 244 10.66 -8.85 8.18
N MET A 245 11.16 -7.60 8.24
CA MET A 245 10.84 -6.67 9.33
C MET A 245 9.37 -6.28 9.35
N ILE A 246 8.76 -6.02 8.21
CA ILE A 246 7.32 -5.75 8.10
C ILE A 246 6.52 -6.93 8.66
N LEU A 247 6.83 -8.14 8.22
CA LEU A 247 6.10 -9.34 8.65
C LEU A 247 6.32 -9.65 10.13
N LEU A 248 7.55 -9.53 10.62
CA LEU A 248 7.88 -9.71 12.04
C LEU A 248 7.13 -8.68 12.89
N PHE A 249 7.17 -7.41 12.51
CA PHE A 249 6.47 -6.36 13.25
C PHE A 249 4.95 -6.59 13.25
N ALA A 250 4.35 -6.96 12.11
CA ALA A 250 2.94 -7.33 12.05
C ALA A 250 2.61 -8.46 13.03
N SER A 251 3.44 -9.50 13.08
CA SER A 251 3.27 -10.65 13.97
C SER A 251 3.36 -10.24 15.44
N LEU A 252 4.37 -9.43 15.80
CA LEU A 252 4.55 -8.92 17.18
C LEU A 252 3.41 -8.00 17.59
N LEU A 253 2.97 -7.12 16.71
CA LEU A 253 1.86 -6.18 16.95
C LEU A 253 0.55 -6.93 17.22
N ILE A 254 0.26 -7.95 16.42
CA ILE A 254 -0.92 -8.80 16.58
C ILE A 254 -0.82 -9.60 17.89
N PHE A 255 0.33 -10.18 18.18
CA PHE A 255 0.52 -10.94 19.43
C PHE A 255 0.34 -10.07 20.67
N TRP A 256 0.91 -8.88 20.64
CA TRP A 256 0.80 -7.90 21.73
C TRP A 256 -0.65 -7.49 21.99
N ASP A 257 -1.42 -7.22 20.92
CA ASP A 257 -2.76 -6.65 21.04
C ASP A 257 -3.90 -7.67 20.79
N ARG A 258 -3.56 -8.97 20.76
CA ARG A 258 -4.49 -10.06 20.41
C ARG A 258 -5.82 -10.07 21.16
N LYS A 259 -5.84 -9.52 22.42
CA LYS A 259 -7.05 -9.48 23.25
C LYS A 259 -8.08 -8.48 22.72
N SER A 260 -7.65 -7.42 22.09
CA SER A 260 -8.52 -6.36 21.56
C SER A 260 -8.94 -6.59 20.09
N LEU A 261 -8.35 -7.58 19.44
CA LEU A 261 -8.61 -7.94 18.04
C LEU A 261 -9.58 -9.12 17.87
N LYS A 262 -10.12 -9.62 18.99
CA LYS A 262 -11.11 -10.69 19.00
C LYS A 262 -12.50 -10.21 18.64
#